data_f0d84934c702c9edb2f80d80fdd95490
#
_entry.id   f0d84934c702c9edb2f80d80fdd95490
#
_cell.length_a   1.000
_cell.length_b   1.000
_cell.length_c   1.000
_cell.angle_alpha   90.00
_cell.angle_beta   90.00
_cell.angle_gamma   90.00
#
_symmetry.space_group_name_H-M   'P 1'
#
loop_
_entity.id
_entity.type
_entity.pdbx_description
1 polymer ?
#
loop_
_entity_poly.entity_id
_entity_poly.type
_entity_poly.pdbx_seq_one_letter_code
_entity_poly.pdbx_strand_id
1 'polypeptide(L)'
;MATHKEKEQEKLKLLYDIYEQPMYRIAYAILHHTEQAEDAVSDAFLRILKNLKKIGDVRSEKTKHYIISIIRSTAINQYRQNQRDSERYTVWDDRILQVPNQKDDMEQLLANIAQEESIAELLEPLNDLDRQI
;
A
#
# COMPACT_ATOMS: atom_id res chain seq x y z
N MET A 1 -23.54 -6.80 -24.59
CA MET A 1 -22.87 -5.66 -23.93
C MET A 1 -22.69 -5.92 -22.47
N ALA A 2 -21.50 -5.63 -21.95
CA ALA A 2 -21.25 -5.73 -20.52
C ALA A 2 -22.07 -4.67 -19.77
N THR A 3 -22.71 -5.07 -18.68
CA THR A 3 -23.41 -4.13 -17.79
C THR A 3 -22.40 -3.21 -17.12
N HIS A 4 -22.87 -2.11 -16.57
CA HIS A 4 -22.05 -1.18 -15.80
C HIS A 4 -21.32 -1.91 -14.64
N LYS A 5 -22.04 -2.81 -13.99
CA LYS A 5 -21.51 -3.62 -12.90
C LYS A 5 -20.40 -4.57 -13.38
N GLU A 6 -20.58 -5.18 -14.53
CA GLU A 6 -19.58 -6.08 -15.11
C GLU A 6 -18.30 -5.34 -15.46
N LYS A 7 -18.42 -4.12 -16.02
CA LYS A 7 -17.29 -3.28 -16.33
C LYS A 7 -16.52 -2.88 -15.08
N GLU A 8 -17.21 -2.60 -13.99
CA GLU A 8 -16.59 -2.28 -12.71
C GLU A 8 -15.84 -3.48 -12.15
N GLN A 9 -16.42 -4.67 -12.26
CA GLN A 9 -15.78 -5.91 -11.81
C GLN A 9 -14.51 -6.21 -12.63
N GLU A 10 -14.56 -6.01 -13.93
CA GLU A 10 -13.40 -6.18 -14.81
C GLU A 10 -12.30 -5.18 -14.45
N LYS A 11 -12.65 -3.93 -14.21
CA LYS A 11 -11.70 -2.90 -13.82
C LYS A 11 -11.04 -3.26 -12.48
N LEU A 12 -11.81 -3.69 -11.51
CA LEU A 12 -11.30 -4.10 -10.20
C LEU A 12 -10.35 -5.29 -10.33
N LYS A 13 -10.71 -6.27 -11.16
CA LYS A 13 -9.86 -7.42 -11.41
C LYS A 13 -8.53 -7.02 -12.05
N LEU A 14 -8.56 -6.12 -13.01
CA LEU A 14 -7.34 -5.61 -13.63
C LEU A 14 -6.47 -4.87 -12.63
N LEU A 15 -7.07 -4.03 -11.79
CA LEU A 15 -6.32 -3.34 -10.74
C LEU A 15 -5.67 -4.33 -9.78
N TYR A 16 -6.40 -5.36 -9.40
CA TYR A 16 -5.86 -6.41 -8.53
C TYR A 16 -4.69 -7.13 -9.20
N ASP A 17 -4.88 -7.58 -10.43
CA ASP A 17 -3.87 -8.33 -11.16
C ASP A 17 -2.59 -7.51 -11.37
N ILE A 18 -2.74 -6.22 -11.64
CA ILE A 18 -1.60 -5.34 -11.92
C ILE A 18 -0.89 -4.89 -10.64
N TYR A 19 -1.64 -4.53 -9.61
CA TYR A 19 -1.12 -3.79 -8.46
C TYR A 19 -0.95 -4.60 -7.19
N GLU A 20 -1.51 -5.81 -7.11
CA GLU A 20 -1.44 -6.62 -5.89
C GLU A 20 -0.02 -6.81 -5.39
N GLN A 21 0.88 -7.27 -6.25
CA GLN A 21 2.26 -7.55 -5.86
C GLN A 21 3.03 -6.30 -5.46
N PRO A 22 2.99 -5.22 -6.26
CA PRO A 22 3.62 -3.96 -5.84
C PRO A 22 3.06 -3.44 -4.52
N MET A 23 1.74 -3.50 -4.34
CA MET A 23 1.10 -3.06 -3.10
C MET A 23 1.56 -3.89 -1.91
N TYR A 24 1.63 -5.21 -2.08
CA TYR A 24 2.09 -6.12 -1.04
C TYR A 24 3.54 -5.78 -0.63
N ARG A 25 4.41 -5.55 -1.60
CA ARG A 25 5.81 -5.21 -1.32
C ARG A 25 5.94 -3.91 -0.55
N ILE A 26 5.14 -2.90 -0.91
CA ILE A 26 5.13 -1.62 -0.19
C ILE A 26 4.62 -1.84 1.24
N ALA A 27 3.52 -2.55 1.41
CA ALA A 27 2.95 -2.84 2.73
C ALA A 27 3.93 -3.64 3.58
N TYR A 28 4.57 -4.64 3.01
CA TYR A 28 5.56 -5.45 3.72
C TYR A 28 6.78 -4.62 4.14
N ALA A 29 7.23 -3.72 3.28
CA ALA A 29 8.35 -2.82 3.60
C ALA A 29 8.04 -1.94 4.82
N ILE A 30 6.77 -1.59 5.01
CA ILE A 30 6.34 -0.76 6.14
C ILE A 30 6.07 -1.61 7.38
N LEU A 31 5.39 -2.74 7.22
CA LEU A 31 4.87 -3.54 8.34
C LEU A 31 5.80 -4.66 8.79
N HIS A 32 6.63 -5.17 7.89
CA HIS A 32 7.52 -6.32 8.14
C HIS A 32 6.79 -7.55 8.70
N HIS A 33 5.55 -7.75 8.26
CA HIS A 33 4.71 -8.84 8.72
C HIS A 33 3.79 -9.29 7.58
N THR A 34 3.87 -10.57 7.22
CA THR A 34 3.17 -11.11 6.06
C THR A 34 1.66 -10.94 6.13
N GLU A 35 1.04 -11.38 7.22
CA GLU A 35 -0.42 -11.32 7.37
C GLU A 35 -0.92 -9.88 7.40
N GLN A 36 -0.21 -9.01 8.10
CA GLN A 36 -0.59 -7.59 8.16
C GLN A 36 -0.43 -6.90 6.82
N ALA A 37 0.60 -7.26 6.06
CA ALA A 37 0.77 -6.73 4.71
C ALA A 37 -0.38 -7.17 3.80
N GLU A 38 -0.78 -8.43 3.87
CA GLU A 38 -1.92 -8.94 3.13
C GLU A 38 -3.23 -8.22 3.54
N ASP A 39 -3.43 -8.02 4.83
CA ASP A 39 -4.59 -7.29 5.34
C ASP A 39 -4.60 -5.85 4.84
N ALA A 40 -3.44 -5.19 4.82
CA ALA A 40 -3.33 -3.83 4.33
C ALA A 40 -3.69 -3.75 2.84
N VAL A 41 -3.25 -4.73 2.05
CA VAL A 41 -3.62 -4.81 0.62
C VAL A 41 -5.13 -4.97 0.48
N SER A 42 -5.74 -5.85 1.26
CA SER A 42 -7.18 -6.07 1.24
C SER A 42 -7.94 -4.80 1.60
N ASP A 43 -7.53 -4.11 2.66
CA ASP A 43 -8.15 -2.85 3.09
C ASP A 43 -7.98 -1.76 2.03
N ALA A 44 -6.82 -1.71 1.40
CA ALA A 44 -6.57 -0.75 0.33
C ALA A 44 -7.51 -1.00 -0.85
N PHE A 45 -7.72 -2.25 -1.22
CA PHE A 45 -8.67 -2.59 -2.29
C PHE A 45 -10.11 -2.23 -1.95
N LEU A 46 -10.51 -2.35 -0.69
CA LEU A 46 -11.83 -1.89 -0.27
C LEU A 46 -11.98 -0.38 -0.49
N ARG A 47 -10.94 0.39 -0.20
CA ARG A 47 -10.95 1.84 -0.45
C ARG A 47 -10.97 2.14 -1.94
N ILE A 48 -10.22 1.40 -2.73
CA ILE A 48 -10.20 1.53 -4.18
C ILE A 48 -11.59 1.25 -4.75
N LEU A 49 -12.24 0.21 -4.24
CA LEU A 49 -13.58 -0.16 -4.68
C LEU A 49 -14.59 0.97 -4.46
N LYS A 50 -14.51 1.67 -3.33
CA LYS A 50 -15.38 2.80 -3.04
C LYS A 50 -15.21 3.96 -4.00
N ASN A 51 -14.02 4.09 -4.59
CA ASN A 51 -13.68 5.18 -5.51
C ASN A 51 -13.44 4.70 -6.93
N LEU A 52 -13.91 3.51 -7.25
CA LEU A 52 -13.63 2.85 -8.52
C LEU A 52 -14.07 3.69 -9.73
N LYS A 53 -15.19 4.38 -9.60
CA LYS A 53 -15.73 5.25 -10.66
C LYS A 53 -14.82 6.42 -10.99
N LYS A 54 -14.01 6.86 -10.03
CA LYS A 54 -13.07 7.97 -10.22
C LYS A 54 -11.79 7.54 -10.92
N ILE A 55 -11.53 6.24 -10.98
CA ILE A 55 -10.36 5.70 -11.64
C ILE A 55 -10.65 5.55 -13.12
N GLY A 56 -9.83 6.20 -13.95
CA GLY A 56 -9.93 6.10 -15.40
C GLY A 56 -9.13 4.91 -15.92
N ASP A 57 -8.06 5.20 -16.64
CA ASP A 57 -7.18 4.15 -17.16
C ASP A 57 -6.39 3.52 -16.03
N VAL A 58 -6.52 2.19 -15.88
CA VAL A 58 -5.86 1.44 -14.81
C VAL A 58 -4.34 1.47 -14.91
N ARG A 59 -3.81 1.74 -16.09
CA ARG A 59 -2.35 1.79 -16.34
C ARG A 59 -1.79 3.20 -16.39
N SER A 60 -2.61 4.23 -16.16
CA SER A 60 -2.13 5.60 -16.20
C SER A 60 -1.23 5.92 -14.99
N GLU A 61 -0.36 6.91 -15.15
CA GLU A 61 0.48 7.39 -14.06
C GLU A 61 -0.36 7.90 -12.88
N LYS A 62 -1.46 8.57 -13.19
CA LYS A 62 -2.38 9.06 -12.18
C LYS A 62 -2.93 7.91 -11.31
N THR A 63 -3.32 6.82 -11.95
CA THR A 63 -3.80 5.63 -11.23
C THR A 63 -2.70 5.00 -10.40
N LYS A 64 -1.50 4.87 -10.93
CA LYS A 64 -0.35 4.34 -10.20
C LYS A 64 -0.08 5.15 -8.93
N HIS A 65 -0.03 6.46 -9.04
CA HIS A 65 0.19 7.34 -7.89
C HIS A 65 -0.92 7.21 -6.86
N TYR A 66 -2.16 7.11 -7.33
CA TYR A 66 -3.33 6.94 -6.46
C TYR A 66 -3.24 5.63 -5.67
N ILE A 67 -2.95 4.52 -6.36
CA ILE A 67 -2.84 3.20 -5.74
C ILE A 67 -1.71 3.17 -4.71
N ILE A 68 -0.55 3.71 -5.07
CA ILE A 68 0.60 3.78 -4.15
C ILE A 68 0.26 4.60 -2.91
N SER A 69 -0.42 5.72 -3.11
CA SER A 69 -0.85 6.59 -2.00
C SER A 69 -1.78 5.84 -1.04
N ILE A 70 -2.73 5.08 -1.58
CA ILE A 70 -3.69 4.32 -0.77
C ILE A 70 -2.98 3.23 0.04
N ILE A 71 -2.15 2.41 -0.59
CA ILE A 71 -1.49 1.33 0.14
C ILE A 71 -0.52 1.87 1.18
N ARG A 72 0.21 2.93 0.86
CA ARG A 72 1.10 3.57 1.81
C ARG A 72 0.33 4.08 3.02
N SER A 73 -0.74 4.81 2.80
CA SER A 73 -1.59 5.34 3.86
C SER A 73 -2.17 4.23 4.73
N THR A 74 -2.66 3.16 4.09
CA THR A 74 -3.25 2.02 4.80
C THR A 74 -2.21 1.31 5.66
N ALA A 75 -1.03 1.05 5.12
CA ALA A 75 0.03 0.37 5.85
C ALA A 75 0.58 1.24 7.00
N ILE A 76 0.72 2.54 6.79
CA ILE A 76 1.16 3.46 7.82
C ILE A 76 0.16 3.50 8.97
N ASN A 77 -1.14 3.55 8.66
CA ASN A 77 -2.17 3.53 9.69
C ASN A 77 -2.10 2.23 10.51
N GLN A 78 -1.89 1.11 9.85
CA GLN A 78 -1.72 -0.18 10.53
C GLN A 78 -0.47 -0.18 11.39
N TYR A 79 0.63 0.35 10.89
CA TYR A 79 1.88 0.47 11.65
C TYR A 79 1.68 1.30 12.91
N ARG A 80 1.01 2.44 12.81
CA ARG A 80 0.70 3.29 13.95
C ARG A 80 -0.18 2.60 14.96
N GLN A 81 -1.17 1.84 14.49
CA GLN A 81 -2.05 1.05 15.35
C GLN A 81 -1.26 0.00 16.12
N ASN A 82 -0.35 -0.69 15.45
CA ASN A 82 0.53 -1.69 16.07
C ASN A 82 1.39 -1.06 17.17
N GLN A 83 1.89 0.13 16.95
CA GLN A 83 2.68 0.83 17.94
C GLN A 83 1.86 1.21 19.17
N ARG A 84 0.64 1.68 18.98
CA ARG A 84 -0.26 2.00 20.10
C ARG A 84 -0.58 0.75 20.92
N ASP A 85 -0.84 -0.36 20.27
CA ASP A 85 -1.12 -1.61 20.94
C ASP A 85 0.12 -2.10 21.69
N SER A 86 1.28 -1.99 21.09
CA SER A 86 2.54 -2.33 21.74
C SER A 86 2.79 -1.46 22.98
N GLU A 87 2.55 -0.16 22.88
CA GLU A 87 2.68 0.76 24.01
C GLU A 87 1.74 0.41 25.15
N ARG A 88 0.51 0.00 24.83
CA ARG A 88 -0.45 -0.43 25.86
C ARG A 88 0.01 -1.67 26.60
N TYR A 89 0.62 -2.62 25.89
CA TYR A 89 1.14 -3.84 26.49
C TYR A 89 2.45 -3.63 27.23
N THR A 90 3.14 -2.54 26.96
CA THR A 90 4.51 -2.32 27.39
C THR A 90 4.66 -1.22 28.42
N VAL A 91 3.55 -0.71 28.95
CA VAL A 91 3.55 0.27 30.06
C VAL A 91 4.33 -0.22 31.28
N TRP A 92 4.55 -1.54 31.36
CA TRP A 92 5.21 -2.18 32.48
C TRP A 92 6.69 -2.51 32.25
N ASP A 93 7.21 -2.24 31.06
CA ASP A 93 8.60 -2.57 30.72
C ASP A 93 9.37 -1.30 30.34
N ASP A 94 10.12 -0.78 31.31
CA ASP A 94 10.93 0.43 31.16
C ASP A 94 11.93 0.33 30.01
N ARG A 95 12.31 -0.88 29.63
CA ARG A 95 13.25 -1.10 28.52
C ARG A 95 12.65 -0.71 27.18
N ILE A 96 11.35 -0.74 27.09
CA ILE A 96 10.64 -0.40 25.85
C ILE A 96 10.49 1.12 25.71
N LEU A 97 10.45 1.82 26.83
CA LEU A 97 10.52 3.28 26.82
C LEU A 97 11.85 3.80 26.27
N GLN A 98 12.85 2.93 26.22
CA GLN A 98 14.18 3.25 25.71
C GLN A 98 14.37 2.84 24.25
N VAL A 99 13.38 2.23 23.60
CA VAL A 99 13.44 2.04 22.15
C VAL A 99 13.21 3.40 21.54
N PRO A 100 14.27 4.12 21.20
CA PRO A 100 14.10 5.48 20.71
C PRO A 100 13.61 5.41 19.28
N ASN A 101 12.75 6.34 18.94
CA ASN A 101 12.57 6.75 17.56
C ASN A 101 11.90 5.73 16.66
N GLN A 102 10.87 5.04 17.18
CA GLN A 102 9.95 4.35 16.28
C GLN A 102 9.37 5.34 15.26
N LYS A 103 9.21 6.59 15.68
CA LYS A 103 8.77 7.66 14.79
C LYS A 103 9.83 7.99 13.74
N ASP A 104 11.10 8.03 14.16
CA ASP A 104 12.20 8.27 13.22
C ASP A 104 12.42 7.07 12.31
N ASP A 105 12.27 5.84 12.82
CA ASP A 105 12.32 4.63 12.00
C ASP A 105 11.21 4.62 10.96
N MET A 106 10.01 5.05 11.33
CA MET A 106 8.91 5.15 10.40
C MET A 106 9.16 6.24 9.36
N GLU A 107 9.66 7.40 9.79
CA GLU A 107 10.02 8.48 8.87
C GLU A 107 11.11 8.06 7.91
N GLN A 108 12.08 7.28 8.40
CA GLN A 108 13.14 6.75 7.56
C GLN A 108 12.60 5.73 6.56
N LEU A 109 11.71 4.84 6.99
CA LEU A 109 11.03 3.91 6.10
C LEU A 109 10.23 4.64 5.04
N LEU A 110 9.51 5.69 5.43
CA LEU A 110 8.75 6.51 4.50
C LEU A 110 9.65 7.25 3.54
N ALA A 111 10.78 7.77 4.02
CA ALA A 111 11.77 8.42 3.18
C ALA A 111 12.37 7.43 2.18
N ASN A 112 12.67 6.21 2.61
CA ASN A 112 13.18 5.16 1.73
C ASN A 112 12.16 4.77 0.67
N ILE A 113 10.90 4.69 1.04
CA ILE A 113 9.82 4.41 0.10
C ILE A 113 9.60 5.60 -0.83
N ALA A 114 9.69 6.82 -0.29
CA ALA A 114 9.53 8.06 -1.07
C ALA A 114 10.71 8.36 -1.98
N GLN A 115 11.87 7.79 -1.71
CA GLN A 115 13.04 7.87 -2.61
C GLN A 115 12.89 7.02 -3.84
N GLU A 116 11.73 6.65 -4.14
CA GLU A 116 11.23 6.22 -5.44
C GLU A 116 11.96 5.13 -6.18
N GLU A 117 13.25 4.96 -5.98
CA GLU A 117 13.98 3.91 -6.68
C GLU A 117 13.35 2.55 -6.39
N SER A 118 13.01 2.30 -5.13
CA SER A 118 12.35 1.05 -4.78
C SER A 118 10.93 0.97 -5.32
N ILE A 119 10.19 2.08 -5.31
CA ILE A 119 8.84 2.12 -5.88
C ILE A 119 8.91 2.04 -7.40
N ALA A 120 9.83 2.77 -8.01
CA ALA A 120 10.03 2.72 -9.45
C ALA A 120 10.41 1.31 -9.91
N GLU A 121 11.28 0.63 -9.18
CA GLU A 121 11.65 -0.75 -9.47
C GLU A 121 10.46 -1.69 -9.34
N LEU A 122 9.63 -1.50 -8.33
CA LEU A 122 8.43 -2.32 -8.12
C LEU A 122 7.42 -2.14 -9.24
N LEU A 123 7.38 -0.96 -9.85
CA LEU A 123 6.43 -0.63 -10.91
C LEU A 123 7.04 -0.72 -12.31
N GLU A 124 8.32 -0.97 -12.41
CA GLU A 124 9.01 -1.04 -13.70
C GLU A 124 8.35 -2.00 -14.70
N PRO A 125 7.96 -3.22 -14.30
CA PRO A 125 7.26 -4.11 -15.24
C PRO A 125 5.97 -3.53 -15.77
N LEU A 126 5.27 -2.72 -14.98
CA LEU A 126 4.04 -2.05 -15.40
C LEU A 126 4.33 -0.95 -16.40
N ASN A 127 5.42 -0.24 -16.22
CA ASN A 127 5.86 0.80 -17.16
C ASN A 127 6.24 0.20 -18.50
N ASP A 128 6.90 -0.94 -18.49
CA ASP A 128 7.24 -1.65 -19.73
C ASP A 128 6.00 -2.13 -20.47
N LEU A 129 5.00 -2.62 -19.74
CA LEU A 129 3.72 -3.00 -20.32
C LEU A 129 3.00 -1.79 -20.94
N ASP A 130 3.05 -0.65 -20.29
CA ASP A 130 2.46 0.59 -20.79
C ASP A 130 3.15 1.04 -22.09
N ARG A 131 4.46 0.82 -22.21
CA ARG A 131 5.21 1.18 -23.42
C ARG A 131 4.91 0.29 -24.60
N GLN A 132 4.48 -0.93 -24.35
CA GLN A 132 4.17 -1.89 -25.40
C GLN A 132 2.78 -1.68 -25.99
N ILE A 133 1.97 -0.88 -25.35
CA ILE A 133 0.63 -0.55 -25.81
C ILE A 133 0.68 0.74 -26.63
#